data_159d43684369c976ca141ed41f0369dd
#
_entry.id   159d43684369c976ca141ed41f0369dd
#
_cell.length_a   1.000
_cell.length_b   1.000
_cell.length_c   1.000
_cell.angle_alpha   90.00
_cell.angle_beta   90.00
_cell.angle_gamma   90.00
#
_symmetry.space_group_name_H-M   'P 1'
#
loop_
_entity.id
_entity.type
_entity.pdbx_description
1 polymer ?
#
loop_
_entity_poly.entity_id
_entity_poly.type
_entity_poly.pdbx_seq_one_letter_code
_entity_poly.pdbx_strand_id
1 'polypeptide(L)'
;MVPHAVLALYILAFSLGVGVISLGALSFQRLRVDFYASFTLFFTASTILILREGISAYDKVTGGALEPALATVLLCLSILGNGLLAYSIPVFSLQLISIPVTRRRTAVHAMLVVALALSGCFKELLPGRLTDILDSLALTGLYAYGAVMLFLNLSRIEDAHLRALVRRFLILVAVLFPLALAQLVLKHLPGSPAPLHEYPFVQIAFYLSSIGLIVAHALRPPAEAIGSPGCSMPAPFVQRYSISPRECEIITMMERGYSNSKLADALFISTRTVKNHVYHIYQKTGVRNKVQLINLIRSFGQ
;
A
#
# COMPACT_ATOMS: atom_id res chain seq x y z
N MET A 1 -31.22 -14.83 1.18
CA MET A 1 -30.84 -13.39 1.10
C MET A 1 -29.37 -13.14 1.44
N VAL A 2 -28.81 -13.68 2.55
CA VAL A 2 -27.39 -13.48 2.92
C VAL A 2 -26.41 -13.86 1.83
N PRO A 3 -26.51 -15.02 1.13
CA PRO A 3 -25.56 -15.42 0.12
C PRO A 3 -25.44 -14.43 -1.07
N HIS A 4 -26.57 -13.89 -1.54
CA HIS A 4 -26.58 -12.91 -2.64
C HIS A 4 -25.93 -11.58 -2.24
N ALA A 5 -26.14 -11.12 -0.99
CA ALA A 5 -25.50 -9.90 -0.49
C ALA A 5 -23.97 -10.08 -0.38
N VAL A 6 -23.53 -11.26 0.05
CA VAL A 6 -22.10 -11.60 0.12
C VAL A 6 -21.48 -11.63 -1.29
N LEU A 7 -22.17 -12.24 -2.25
CA LEU A 7 -21.71 -12.25 -3.65
C LEU A 7 -21.58 -10.83 -4.22
N ALA A 8 -22.56 -9.95 -3.95
CA ALA A 8 -22.48 -8.54 -4.38
C ALA A 8 -21.26 -7.81 -3.76
N LEU A 9 -20.93 -8.09 -2.48
CA LEU A 9 -19.74 -7.55 -1.85
C LEU A 9 -18.44 -8.04 -2.51
N TYR A 10 -18.35 -9.30 -2.93
CA TYR A 10 -17.20 -9.81 -3.68
C TYR A 10 -17.04 -9.14 -5.04
N ILE A 11 -18.14 -8.95 -5.77
CA ILE A 11 -18.12 -8.26 -7.09
C ILE A 11 -17.64 -6.82 -6.90
N LEU A 12 -18.16 -6.12 -5.90
CA LEU A 12 -17.74 -4.75 -5.57
C LEU A 12 -16.25 -4.72 -5.19
N ALA A 13 -15.82 -5.61 -4.29
CA ALA A 13 -14.42 -5.69 -3.84
C ALA A 13 -13.46 -5.96 -5.00
N PHE A 14 -13.80 -6.90 -5.89
CA PHE A 14 -13.02 -7.20 -7.09
C PHE A 14 -12.91 -5.99 -8.01
N SER A 15 -14.02 -5.33 -8.32
CA SER A 15 -14.06 -4.16 -9.22
C SER A 15 -13.21 -3.01 -8.70
N LEU A 16 -13.33 -2.70 -7.40
CA LEU A 16 -12.50 -1.68 -6.75
C LEU A 16 -11.03 -2.06 -6.74
N GLY A 17 -10.72 -3.33 -6.52
CA GLY A 17 -9.36 -3.86 -6.54
C GLY A 17 -8.66 -3.66 -7.89
N VAL A 18 -9.35 -3.94 -8.98
CA VAL A 18 -8.84 -3.70 -10.34
C VAL A 18 -8.52 -2.21 -10.55
N GLY A 19 -9.37 -1.31 -10.03
CA GLY A 19 -9.11 0.14 -10.06
C GLY A 19 -7.84 0.53 -9.31
N VAL A 20 -7.63 0.01 -8.10
CA VAL A 20 -6.43 0.28 -7.28
C VAL A 20 -5.16 -0.27 -7.94
N ILE A 21 -5.22 -1.48 -8.52
CA ILE A 21 -4.11 -2.07 -9.28
C ILE A 21 -3.73 -1.17 -10.46
N SER A 22 -4.72 -0.71 -11.22
CA SER A 22 -4.50 0.17 -12.37
C SER A 22 -3.84 1.50 -11.95
N LEU A 23 -4.31 2.12 -10.87
CA LEU A 23 -3.70 3.33 -10.30
C LEU A 23 -2.26 3.09 -9.83
N GLY A 24 -2.01 1.98 -9.16
CA GLY A 24 -0.66 1.60 -8.69
C GLY A 24 0.31 1.39 -9.85
N ALA A 25 -0.12 0.68 -10.90
CA ALA A 25 0.67 0.44 -12.10
C ALA A 25 1.00 1.74 -12.85
N LEU A 26 0.01 2.63 -13.03
CA LEU A 26 0.22 3.95 -13.63
C LEU A 26 1.19 4.81 -12.80
N SER A 27 1.05 4.78 -11.46
CA SER A 27 1.95 5.50 -10.56
C SER A 27 3.37 4.97 -10.66
N PHE A 28 3.56 3.65 -10.73
CA PHE A 28 4.87 3.05 -10.93
C PHE A 28 5.49 3.46 -12.27
N GLN A 29 4.71 3.44 -13.36
CA GLN A 29 5.21 3.84 -14.68
C GLN A 29 5.66 5.30 -14.71
N ARG A 30 4.95 6.19 -14.03
CA ARG A 30 5.25 7.62 -13.98
C ARG A 30 6.40 7.98 -13.05
N LEU A 31 6.39 7.43 -11.84
CA LEU A 31 7.29 7.84 -10.75
C LEU A 31 8.52 6.95 -10.63
N ARG A 32 8.47 5.70 -11.16
CA ARG A 32 9.57 4.71 -11.10
C ARG A 32 10.07 4.44 -9.67
N VAL A 33 9.16 4.48 -8.70
CA VAL A 33 9.45 4.20 -7.29
C VAL A 33 9.03 2.76 -6.98
N ASP A 34 9.96 1.95 -6.49
CA ASP A 34 9.76 0.51 -6.23
C ASP A 34 8.59 0.21 -5.27
N PHE A 35 8.28 1.14 -4.37
CA PHE A 35 7.11 1.07 -3.50
C PHE A 35 5.81 0.84 -4.28
N TYR A 36 5.59 1.52 -5.41
CA TYR A 36 4.37 1.35 -6.21
C TYR A 36 4.31 -0.03 -6.87
N ALA A 37 5.45 -0.62 -7.22
CA ALA A 37 5.49 -1.98 -7.75
C ALA A 37 5.03 -3.00 -6.70
N SER A 38 5.57 -2.93 -5.48
CA SER A 38 5.21 -3.82 -4.38
C SER A 38 3.78 -3.60 -3.89
N PHE A 39 3.31 -2.34 -3.89
CA PHE A 39 1.93 -1.98 -3.65
C PHE A 39 0.98 -2.62 -4.67
N THR A 40 1.28 -2.47 -5.96
CA THR A 40 0.50 -3.08 -7.05
C THR A 40 0.46 -4.60 -6.90
N LEU A 41 1.60 -5.22 -6.60
CA LEU A 41 1.70 -6.66 -6.38
C LEU A 41 0.85 -7.14 -5.21
N PHE A 42 0.85 -6.42 -4.08
CA PHE A 42 0.03 -6.72 -2.92
C PHE A 42 -1.48 -6.69 -3.26
N PHE A 43 -1.93 -5.63 -3.95
CA PHE A 43 -3.34 -5.54 -4.36
C PHE A 43 -3.72 -6.54 -5.44
N THR A 44 -2.81 -6.88 -6.36
CA THR A 44 -3.02 -7.96 -7.34
C THR A 44 -3.23 -9.30 -6.64
N ALA A 45 -2.38 -9.64 -5.70
CA ALA A 45 -2.51 -10.86 -4.90
C ALA A 45 -3.84 -10.92 -4.13
N SER A 46 -4.18 -9.83 -3.44
CA SER A 46 -5.43 -9.72 -2.69
C SER A 46 -6.66 -9.82 -3.60
N THR A 47 -6.62 -9.19 -4.79
CA THR A 47 -7.72 -9.24 -5.77
C THR A 47 -7.91 -10.64 -6.36
N ILE A 48 -6.81 -11.38 -6.60
CA ILE A 48 -6.88 -12.80 -7.03
C ILE A 48 -7.60 -13.65 -5.97
N LEU A 49 -7.28 -13.45 -4.69
CA LEU A 49 -7.95 -14.19 -3.60
C LEU A 49 -9.41 -13.78 -3.44
N ILE A 50 -9.76 -12.51 -3.60
CA ILE A 50 -11.15 -12.03 -3.61
C ILE A 50 -11.94 -12.65 -4.77
N LEU A 51 -11.34 -12.71 -5.98
CA LEU A 51 -11.95 -13.39 -7.13
C LEU A 51 -12.23 -14.88 -6.83
N ARG A 52 -11.23 -15.56 -6.30
CA ARG A 52 -11.35 -16.98 -5.90
C ARG A 52 -12.48 -17.20 -4.91
N GLU A 53 -12.56 -16.38 -3.86
CA GLU A 53 -13.63 -16.48 -2.85
C GLU A 53 -14.99 -16.12 -3.46
N GLY A 54 -15.06 -15.13 -4.36
CA GLY A 54 -16.29 -14.76 -5.07
C GLY A 54 -16.83 -15.89 -5.93
N ILE A 55 -15.97 -16.60 -6.67
CA ILE A 55 -16.37 -17.78 -7.46
C ILE A 55 -16.88 -18.92 -6.54
N SER A 56 -16.18 -19.16 -5.44
CA SER A 56 -16.62 -20.17 -4.45
C SER A 56 -17.96 -19.79 -3.80
N ALA A 57 -18.20 -18.51 -3.54
CA ALA A 57 -19.47 -18.02 -3.02
C ALA A 57 -20.60 -18.15 -4.07
N TYR A 58 -20.33 -17.87 -5.33
CA TYR A 58 -21.28 -18.06 -6.42
C TYR A 58 -21.73 -19.52 -6.55
N ASP A 59 -20.80 -20.45 -6.52
CA ASP A 59 -21.09 -21.88 -6.56
C ASP A 59 -22.04 -22.33 -5.44
N LYS A 60 -21.78 -21.87 -4.21
CA LYS A 60 -22.65 -22.12 -3.05
C LYS A 60 -24.07 -21.56 -3.23
N VAL A 61 -24.19 -20.38 -3.87
CA VAL A 61 -25.49 -19.72 -4.12
C VAL A 61 -26.30 -20.48 -5.15
N THR A 62 -25.62 -20.99 -6.20
CA THR A 62 -26.29 -21.70 -7.30
C THR A 62 -26.55 -23.18 -7.02
N GLY A 63 -26.04 -23.71 -5.88
CA GLY A 63 -26.17 -25.11 -5.52
C GLY A 63 -25.45 -26.04 -6.48
N GLY A 64 -24.50 -25.52 -7.27
CA GLY A 64 -23.69 -26.27 -8.22
C GLY A 64 -22.64 -27.11 -7.49
N ALA A 65 -22.40 -28.32 -8.00
CA ALA A 65 -21.17 -29.02 -7.67
C ALA A 65 -20.07 -28.45 -8.59
N LEU A 66 -19.05 -27.85 -7.99
CA LEU A 66 -17.88 -27.37 -8.73
C LEU A 66 -17.35 -28.47 -9.65
N GLU A 67 -17.31 -28.21 -10.94
CA GLU A 67 -16.62 -29.10 -11.89
C GLU A 67 -15.16 -29.28 -11.43
N PRO A 68 -14.58 -30.48 -11.56
CA PRO A 68 -13.19 -30.74 -11.16
C PRO A 68 -12.17 -29.77 -11.79
N ALA A 69 -12.42 -29.37 -13.03
CA ALA A 69 -11.59 -28.36 -13.71
C ALA A 69 -11.62 -27.02 -13.00
N LEU A 70 -12.81 -26.55 -12.57
CA LEU A 70 -12.96 -25.28 -11.85
C LEU A 70 -12.34 -25.36 -10.46
N ALA A 71 -12.49 -26.48 -9.75
CA ALA A 71 -11.82 -26.71 -8.47
C ALA A 71 -10.29 -26.59 -8.58
N THR A 72 -9.71 -27.16 -9.64
CA THR A 72 -8.27 -27.03 -9.93
C THR A 72 -7.87 -25.58 -10.20
N VAL A 73 -8.64 -24.84 -10.96
CA VAL A 73 -8.40 -23.41 -11.21
C VAL A 73 -8.41 -22.61 -9.89
N LEU A 74 -9.41 -22.86 -9.02
CA LEU A 74 -9.50 -22.18 -7.72
C LEU A 74 -8.31 -22.53 -6.80
N LEU A 75 -7.81 -23.77 -6.86
CA LEU A 75 -6.59 -24.16 -6.15
C LEU A 75 -5.37 -23.40 -6.67
N CYS A 76 -5.20 -23.32 -7.99
CA CYS A 76 -4.10 -22.58 -8.62
C CYS A 76 -4.16 -21.08 -8.25
N LEU A 77 -5.34 -20.45 -8.27
CA LEU A 77 -5.54 -19.07 -7.84
C LEU A 77 -5.18 -18.87 -6.36
N SER A 78 -5.52 -19.84 -5.50
CA SER A 78 -5.15 -19.80 -4.08
C SER A 78 -3.63 -19.84 -3.90
N ILE A 79 -2.94 -20.77 -4.54
CA ILE A 79 -1.49 -20.92 -4.46
C ILE A 79 -0.81 -19.65 -4.97
N LEU A 80 -1.24 -19.14 -6.12
CA LEU A 80 -0.69 -17.93 -6.71
C LEU A 80 -0.92 -16.71 -5.80
N GLY A 81 -2.16 -16.48 -5.36
CA GLY A 81 -2.51 -15.33 -4.52
C GLY A 81 -1.77 -15.33 -3.18
N ASN A 82 -1.74 -16.48 -2.50
CA ASN A 82 -1.04 -16.64 -1.22
C ASN A 82 0.48 -16.48 -1.39
N GLY A 83 1.06 -17.03 -2.45
CA GLY A 83 2.49 -16.86 -2.76
C GLY A 83 2.87 -15.40 -3.02
N LEU A 84 2.06 -14.68 -3.81
CA LEU A 84 2.25 -13.27 -4.07
C LEU A 84 2.09 -12.42 -2.81
N LEU A 85 1.14 -12.74 -1.91
CA LEU A 85 1.01 -12.07 -0.61
C LEU A 85 2.23 -12.32 0.28
N ALA A 86 2.68 -13.57 0.36
CA ALA A 86 3.86 -13.94 1.17
C ALA A 86 5.12 -13.17 0.75
N TYR A 87 5.25 -12.84 -0.51
CA TYR A 87 6.34 -12.01 -1.02
C TYR A 87 6.07 -10.52 -0.80
N SER A 88 4.88 -10.04 -1.19
CA SER A 88 4.60 -8.61 -1.27
C SER A 88 4.48 -7.93 0.10
N ILE A 89 3.87 -8.57 1.12
CA ILE A 89 3.68 -7.98 2.44
C ILE A 89 5.00 -7.56 3.09
N PRO A 90 6.01 -8.45 3.24
CA PRO A 90 7.29 -8.05 3.83
C PRO A 90 8.04 -7.01 3.00
N VAL A 91 8.06 -7.17 1.67
CA VAL A 91 8.78 -6.26 0.77
C VAL A 91 8.16 -4.86 0.81
N PHE A 92 6.84 -4.78 0.70
CA PHE A 92 6.09 -3.53 0.80
C PHE A 92 6.34 -2.84 2.15
N SER A 93 6.27 -3.60 3.26
CA SER A 93 6.51 -3.05 4.61
C SER A 93 7.92 -2.49 4.75
N LEU A 94 8.94 -3.19 4.25
CA LEU A 94 10.34 -2.73 4.30
C LEU A 94 10.58 -1.49 3.44
N GLN A 95 10.01 -1.44 2.23
CA GLN A 95 10.14 -0.28 1.35
C GLN A 95 9.44 0.95 1.93
N LEU A 96 8.28 0.77 2.55
CA LEU A 96 7.52 1.86 3.17
C LEU A 96 8.29 2.56 4.30
N ILE A 97 9.11 1.81 5.03
CA ILE A 97 9.98 2.34 6.12
C ILE A 97 11.42 2.61 5.65
N SER A 98 11.65 2.62 4.33
CA SER A 98 12.96 2.90 3.70
C SER A 98 14.09 1.96 4.19
N ILE A 99 13.75 0.73 4.56
CA ILE A 99 14.74 -0.30 4.91
C ILE A 99 15.12 -1.10 3.65
N PRO A 100 16.43 -1.23 3.33
CA PRO A 100 16.86 -1.92 2.12
C PRO A 100 16.47 -3.40 2.16
N VAL A 101 15.96 -3.90 1.03
CA VAL A 101 15.67 -5.32 0.83
C VAL A 101 16.96 -6.02 0.45
N THR A 102 17.62 -6.64 1.42
CA THR A 102 18.89 -7.36 1.21
C THR A 102 18.66 -8.75 0.60
N ARG A 103 19.66 -9.29 -0.11
CA ARG A 103 19.60 -10.66 -0.69
C ARG A 103 19.18 -11.72 0.33
N ARG A 104 19.68 -11.63 1.58
CA ARG A 104 19.31 -12.54 2.68
C ARG A 104 17.82 -12.46 3.02
N ARG A 105 17.27 -11.24 3.10
CA ARG A 105 15.83 -11.03 3.35
C ARG A 105 14.99 -11.56 2.20
N THR A 106 15.38 -11.27 0.96
CA THR A 106 14.71 -11.81 -0.24
C THR A 106 14.70 -13.34 -0.23
N ALA A 107 15.81 -13.99 0.13
CA ALA A 107 15.89 -15.44 0.23
C ALA A 107 14.91 -15.99 1.29
N VAL A 108 14.84 -15.37 2.47
CA VAL A 108 13.88 -15.77 3.52
C VAL A 108 12.42 -15.61 3.03
N HIS A 109 12.10 -14.50 2.37
CA HIS A 109 10.76 -14.30 1.81
C HIS A 109 10.46 -15.33 0.71
N ALA A 110 11.42 -15.63 -0.17
CA ALA A 110 11.27 -16.67 -1.19
C ALA A 110 11.03 -18.06 -0.57
N MET A 111 11.72 -18.40 0.51
CA MET A 111 11.50 -19.66 1.25
C MET A 111 10.07 -19.71 1.82
N LEU A 112 9.54 -18.60 2.37
CA LEU A 112 8.15 -18.53 2.84
C LEU A 112 7.15 -18.73 1.71
N VAL A 113 7.39 -18.13 0.54
CA VAL A 113 6.56 -18.32 -0.67
C VAL A 113 6.55 -19.79 -1.08
N VAL A 114 7.72 -20.41 -1.14
CA VAL A 114 7.84 -21.85 -1.49
C VAL A 114 7.15 -22.73 -0.45
N ALA A 115 7.31 -22.45 0.84
CA ALA A 115 6.64 -23.21 1.91
C ALA A 115 5.12 -23.15 1.81
N LEU A 116 4.55 -21.95 1.55
CA LEU A 116 3.12 -21.76 1.34
C LEU A 116 2.59 -22.39 0.05
N ALA A 117 3.38 -22.37 -1.03
CA ALA A 117 3.03 -23.07 -2.27
C ALA A 117 3.01 -24.59 -2.08
N LEU A 118 4.01 -25.12 -1.38
CA LEU A 118 4.08 -26.55 -1.05
C LEU A 118 2.93 -26.98 -0.14
N SER A 119 2.55 -26.19 0.89
CA SER A 119 1.40 -26.50 1.74
C SER A 119 0.12 -26.65 0.93
N GLY A 120 -0.08 -25.77 -0.08
CA GLY A 120 -1.20 -25.85 -1.02
C GLY A 120 -1.20 -27.15 -1.85
N CYS A 121 -0.04 -27.61 -2.30
CA CYS A 121 0.10 -28.87 -3.04
C CYS A 121 -0.14 -30.12 -2.16
N PHE A 122 0.19 -30.04 -0.86
CA PHE A 122 -0.01 -31.14 0.07
C PHE A 122 -1.45 -31.23 0.63
N LYS A 123 -2.37 -30.36 0.24
CA LYS A 123 -3.77 -30.38 0.71
C LYS A 123 -4.49 -31.69 0.46
N GLU A 124 -4.13 -32.42 -0.58
CA GLU A 124 -4.70 -33.73 -0.88
C GLU A 124 -4.10 -34.87 -0.04
N LEU A 125 -2.90 -34.68 0.52
CA LEU A 125 -2.17 -35.68 1.28
C LEU A 125 -2.40 -35.56 2.79
N LEU A 126 -2.80 -34.39 3.28
CA LEU A 126 -3.04 -34.10 4.70
C LEU A 126 -4.55 -33.90 4.96
N PRO A 127 -5.05 -34.19 6.18
CA PRO A 127 -6.41 -33.87 6.54
C PRO A 127 -6.73 -32.40 6.23
N GLY A 128 -7.74 -32.11 5.40
CA GLY A 128 -8.06 -30.78 4.91
C GLY A 128 -8.20 -29.69 5.99
N ARG A 129 -8.68 -30.10 7.19
CA ARG A 129 -8.73 -29.18 8.35
C ARG A 129 -7.36 -28.70 8.80
N LEU A 130 -6.34 -29.57 8.81
CA LEU A 130 -5.01 -29.23 9.27
C LEU A 130 -4.31 -28.27 8.30
N THR A 131 -4.43 -28.53 7.00
CA THR A 131 -3.85 -27.64 5.97
C THR A 131 -4.50 -26.26 5.97
N ASP A 132 -5.84 -26.17 6.11
CA ASP A 132 -6.55 -24.90 6.21
C ASP A 132 -6.13 -24.08 7.43
N ILE A 133 -5.92 -24.73 8.59
CA ILE A 133 -5.41 -24.07 9.79
C ILE A 133 -3.98 -23.56 9.58
N LEU A 134 -3.10 -24.40 9.04
CA LEU A 134 -1.70 -24.03 8.81
C LEU A 134 -1.58 -22.86 7.82
N ASP A 135 -2.28 -22.88 6.70
CA ASP A 135 -2.31 -21.80 5.71
C ASP A 135 -2.83 -20.50 6.34
N SER A 136 -3.93 -20.58 7.10
CA SER A 136 -4.51 -19.43 7.77
C SER A 136 -3.59 -18.84 8.82
N LEU A 137 -2.91 -19.67 9.61
CA LEU A 137 -1.92 -19.22 10.61
C LEU A 137 -0.70 -18.60 9.94
N ALA A 138 -0.19 -19.18 8.85
CA ALA A 138 0.95 -18.65 8.12
C ALA A 138 0.66 -17.27 7.53
N LEU A 139 -0.49 -17.10 6.87
CA LEU A 139 -0.92 -15.80 6.33
C LEU A 139 -1.18 -14.79 7.44
N THR A 140 -1.85 -15.19 8.52
CA THR A 140 -2.12 -14.35 9.68
C THR A 140 -0.81 -13.88 10.33
N GLY A 141 0.17 -14.80 10.49
CA GLY A 141 1.50 -14.48 10.99
C GLY A 141 2.26 -13.50 10.09
N LEU A 142 2.10 -13.62 8.78
CA LEU A 142 2.70 -12.71 7.82
C LEU A 142 2.14 -11.29 7.89
N TYR A 143 0.81 -11.15 8.02
CA TYR A 143 0.16 -9.86 8.26
C TYR A 143 0.60 -9.24 9.59
N ALA A 144 0.68 -10.06 10.65
CA ALA A 144 1.19 -9.63 11.96
C ALA A 144 2.63 -9.14 11.86
N TYR A 145 3.50 -9.88 11.17
CA TYR A 145 4.88 -9.47 10.92
C TYR A 145 4.96 -8.10 10.23
N GLY A 146 4.22 -7.92 9.13
CA GLY A 146 4.17 -6.63 8.42
C GLY A 146 3.69 -5.49 9.31
N ALA A 147 2.62 -5.71 10.08
CA ALA A 147 2.06 -4.73 11.00
C ALA A 147 3.04 -4.35 12.13
N VAL A 148 3.70 -5.34 12.75
CA VAL A 148 4.71 -5.11 13.80
C VAL A 148 5.91 -4.35 13.23
N MET A 149 6.40 -4.72 12.04
CA MET A 149 7.49 -4.00 11.38
C MET A 149 7.16 -2.55 11.12
N LEU A 150 5.94 -2.26 10.63
CA LEU A 150 5.46 -0.90 10.41
C LEU A 150 5.29 -0.14 11.72
N PHE A 151 4.73 -0.76 12.75
CA PHE A 151 4.52 -0.16 14.05
C PHE A 151 5.83 0.26 14.73
N LEU A 152 6.81 -0.67 14.81
CA LEU A 152 8.11 -0.42 15.43
C LEU A 152 8.95 0.65 14.69
N ASN A 153 8.69 0.87 13.40
CA ASN A 153 9.46 1.80 12.58
C ASN A 153 8.62 2.98 12.08
N LEU A 154 7.45 3.24 12.66
CA LEU A 154 6.54 4.30 12.23
C LEU A 154 7.21 5.70 12.24
N SER A 155 8.12 5.94 13.17
CA SER A 155 8.90 7.18 13.30
C SER A 155 9.87 7.42 12.13
N ARG A 156 10.26 6.37 11.40
CA ARG A 156 11.16 6.49 10.23
C ARG A 156 10.46 7.03 8.98
N ILE A 157 9.14 7.01 8.95
CA ILE A 157 8.36 7.57 7.84
C ILE A 157 8.41 9.10 7.97
N GLU A 158 9.17 9.75 7.10
CA GLU A 158 9.38 11.22 7.17
C GLU A 158 8.13 11.99 6.80
N ASP A 159 7.40 11.53 5.77
CA ASP A 159 6.14 12.13 5.34
C ASP A 159 5.05 11.97 6.41
N ALA A 160 4.60 13.10 6.96
CA ALA A 160 3.57 13.14 8.00
C ALA A 160 2.22 12.57 7.52
N HIS A 161 1.87 12.78 6.24
CA HIS A 161 0.62 12.28 5.65
C HIS A 161 0.66 10.77 5.46
N LEU A 162 1.76 10.25 4.93
CA LEU A 162 1.99 8.81 4.79
C LEU A 162 2.03 8.14 6.17
N ARG A 163 2.70 8.75 7.16
CA ARG A 163 2.72 8.26 8.54
C ARG A 163 1.31 8.19 9.14
N ALA A 164 0.47 9.19 8.89
CA ALA A 164 -0.92 9.19 9.34
C ALA A 164 -1.76 8.11 8.65
N LEU A 165 -1.54 7.85 7.35
CA LEU A 165 -2.17 6.76 6.62
C LEU A 165 -1.78 5.40 7.21
N VAL A 166 -0.48 5.16 7.40
CA VAL A 166 0.04 3.92 8.00
C VAL A 166 -0.50 3.73 9.41
N ARG A 167 -0.58 4.78 10.23
CA ARG A 167 -1.19 4.71 11.58
C ARG A 167 -2.64 4.25 11.50
N ARG A 168 -3.45 4.80 10.58
CA ARG A 168 -4.86 4.38 10.39
C ARG A 168 -4.95 2.94 9.92
N PHE A 169 -4.06 2.53 9.02
CA PHE A 169 -3.97 1.14 8.58
C PHE A 169 -3.62 0.20 9.74
N LEU A 170 -2.68 0.58 10.62
CA LEU A 170 -2.33 -0.21 11.80
C LEU A 170 -3.50 -0.31 12.81
N ILE A 171 -4.29 0.76 12.98
CA ILE A 171 -5.52 0.71 13.78
C ILE A 171 -6.53 -0.28 13.16
N LEU A 172 -6.71 -0.23 11.84
CA LEU A 172 -7.58 -1.17 11.12
C LEU A 172 -7.12 -2.62 11.34
N VAL A 173 -5.82 -2.89 11.22
CA VAL A 173 -5.24 -4.21 11.50
C VAL A 173 -5.49 -4.61 12.96
N ALA A 174 -5.25 -3.72 13.92
CA ALA A 174 -5.44 -4.01 15.35
C ALA A 174 -6.89 -4.37 15.71
N VAL A 175 -7.87 -3.82 14.99
CA VAL A 175 -9.29 -4.14 15.17
C VAL A 175 -9.69 -5.42 14.44
N LEU A 176 -9.31 -5.56 13.18
CA LEU A 176 -9.78 -6.68 12.35
C LEU A 176 -8.98 -7.97 12.56
N PHE A 177 -7.74 -7.89 13.03
CA PHE A 177 -6.90 -9.05 13.27
C PHE A 177 -7.46 -10.00 14.36
N PRO A 178 -7.87 -9.53 15.54
CA PRO A 178 -8.53 -10.39 16.53
C PRO A 178 -9.84 -10.99 16.01
N LEU A 179 -10.60 -10.24 15.20
CA LEU A 179 -11.82 -10.75 14.58
C LEU A 179 -11.53 -11.84 13.55
N ALA A 180 -10.44 -11.72 12.78
CA ALA A 180 -10.01 -12.76 11.85
C ALA A 180 -9.59 -14.05 12.58
N LEU A 181 -8.87 -13.92 13.69
CA LEU A 181 -8.53 -15.06 14.55
C LEU A 181 -9.79 -15.71 15.17
N ALA A 182 -10.72 -14.90 15.64
CA ALA A 182 -11.99 -15.41 16.17
C ALA A 182 -12.78 -16.16 15.08
N GLN A 183 -12.84 -15.60 13.86
CA GLN A 183 -13.50 -16.27 12.73
C GLN A 183 -12.82 -17.60 12.37
N LEU A 184 -11.47 -17.64 12.39
CA LEU A 184 -10.70 -18.86 12.16
C LEU A 184 -11.04 -19.94 13.22
N VAL A 185 -11.10 -19.56 14.49
CA VAL A 185 -11.46 -20.48 15.58
C VAL A 185 -12.89 -20.98 15.41
N LEU A 186 -13.85 -20.07 15.16
CA LEU A 186 -15.25 -20.40 14.95
C LEU A 186 -15.45 -21.34 13.77
N LYS A 187 -14.70 -21.19 12.68
CA LYS A 187 -14.75 -22.09 11.52
C LYS A 187 -14.51 -23.56 11.88
N HIS A 188 -13.71 -23.82 12.92
CA HIS A 188 -13.33 -25.18 13.32
C HIS A 188 -14.06 -25.71 14.56
N LEU A 189 -14.91 -24.85 15.20
CA LEU A 189 -15.71 -25.27 16.35
C LEU A 189 -16.98 -26.02 15.92
N PRO A 190 -17.29 -27.19 16.54
CA PRO A 190 -18.54 -27.90 16.31
C PRO A 190 -19.74 -27.00 16.69
N GLY A 191 -20.76 -26.95 15.83
CA GLY A 191 -22.01 -26.23 16.13
C GLY A 191 -21.97 -24.71 15.93
N SER A 192 -20.89 -24.16 15.36
CA SER A 192 -20.84 -22.74 15.01
C SER A 192 -21.86 -22.40 13.89
N PRO A 193 -22.48 -21.20 13.91
CA PRO A 193 -23.45 -20.80 12.89
C PRO A 193 -22.84 -20.76 11.48
N ALA A 194 -23.49 -21.42 10.52
CA ALA A 194 -23.01 -21.53 9.13
C ALA A 194 -22.54 -20.21 8.51
N PRO A 195 -23.28 -19.08 8.59
CA PRO A 195 -22.84 -17.83 7.98
C PRO A 195 -21.48 -17.31 8.47
N LEU A 196 -21.12 -17.57 9.74
CA LEU A 196 -19.88 -17.07 10.34
C LEU A 196 -18.63 -17.83 9.89
N HIS A 197 -18.79 -19.12 9.54
CA HIS A 197 -17.65 -19.94 9.12
C HIS A 197 -17.60 -20.21 7.61
N GLU A 198 -18.71 -20.02 6.90
CA GLU A 198 -18.76 -20.23 5.45
C GLU A 198 -18.17 -19.08 4.64
N TYR A 199 -18.28 -17.83 5.13
CA TYR A 199 -17.85 -16.64 4.41
C TYR A 199 -16.80 -15.85 5.18
N PRO A 200 -15.65 -15.49 4.56
CA PRO A 200 -14.58 -14.74 5.20
C PRO A 200 -14.90 -13.22 5.26
N PHE A 201 -15.95 -12.85 5.99
CA PHE A 201 -16.41 -11.46 6.11
C PHE A 201 -15.32 -10.49 6.58
N VAL A 202 -14.48 -10.93 7.52
CA VAL A 202 -13.40 -10.07 8.06
C VAL A 202 -12.36 -9.77 6.99
N GLN A 203 -12.08 -10.74 6.11
CA GLN A 203 -11.13 -10.56 5.01
C GLN A 203 -11.67 -9.56 3.97
N ILE A 204 -12.95 -9.65 3.62
CA ILE A 204 -13.62 -8.68 2.73
C ILE A 204 -13.61 -7.29 3.36
N ALA A 205 -13.98 -7.18 4.65
CA ALA A 205 -14.00 -5.92 5.37
C ALA A 205 -12.61 -5.28 5.44
N PHE A 206 -11.56 -6.07 5.72
CA PHE A 206 -10.18 -5.61 5.70
C PHE A 206 -9.78 -5.08 4.32
N TYR A 207 -10.10 -5.82 3.26
CA TYR A 207 -9.75 -5.45 1.89
C TYR A 207 -10.46 -4.15 1.47
N LEU A 208 -11.78 -4.05 1.65
CA LEU A 208 -12.56 -2.86 1.31
C LEU A 208 -12.14 -1.64 2.13
N SER A 209 -11.87 -1.81 3.43
CA SER A 209 -11.40 -0.73 4.29
C SER A 209 -10.01 -0.24 3.89
N SER A 210 -9.13 -1.15 3.48
CA SER A 210 -7.79 -0.82 2.97
C SER A 210 -7.87 0.01 1.68
N ILE A 211 -8.75 -0.38 0.75
CA ILE A 211 -9.05 0.39 -0.47
C ILE A 211 -9.60 1.77 -0.09
N GLY A 212 -10.57 1.83 0.81
CA GLY A 212 -11.16 3.09 1.28
C GLY A 212 -10.13 4.05 1.86
N LEU A 213 -9.19 3.56 2.67
CA LEU A 213 -8.08 4.35 3.20
C LEU A 213 -7.17 4.92 2.11
N ILE A 214 -6.86 4.12 1.09
CA ILE A 214 -6.01 4.52 -0.03
C ILE A 214 -6.72 5.56 -0.89
N VAL A 215 -7.97 5.31 -1.24
CA VAL A 215 -8.78 6.25 -2.01
C VAL A 215 -8.95 7.57 -1.26
N ALA A 216 -9.27 7.51 0.04
CA ALA A 216 -9.36 8.71 0.88
C ALA A 216 -8.03 9.47 1.00
N HIS A 217 -6.89 8.77 0.93
CA HIS A 217 -5.57 9.42 0.87
C HIS A 217 -5.31 10.03 -0.51
N ALA A 218 -5.63 9.32 -1.58
CA ALA A 218 -5.41 9.77 -2.97
C ALA A 218 -6.32 10.94 -3.38
N LEU A 219 -7.55 10.98 -2.86
CA LEU A 219 -8.52 12.06 -3.12
C LEU A 219 -8.28 13.31 -2.26
N ARG A 220 -7.33 13.28 -1.33
CA ARG A 220 -6.99 14.50 -0.61
C ARG A 220 -6.42 15.52 -1.59
N PRO A 221 -6.93 16.75 -1.57
CA PRO A 221 -6.29 17.81 -2.33
C PRO A 221 -4.82 17.87 -1.92
N PRO A 222 -3.89 18.02 -2.87
CA PRO A 222 -2.49 18.26 -2.55
C PRO A 222 -2.45 19.37 -1.49
N ALA A 223 -1.52 19.29 -0.55
CA ALA A 223 -1.38 20.27 0.53
C ALA A 223 -1.31 21.73 0.01
N GLU A 224 -1.00 21.88 -1.25
CA GLU A 224 -1.05 23.14 -2.01
C GLU A 224 -2.47 23.77 -2.12
N ALA A 225 -3.55 22.94 -2.03
CA ALA A 225 -4.93 23.43 -2.10
C ALA A 225 -5.51 23.83 -0.73
N ILE A 226 -4.91 23.37 0.37
CA ILE A 226 -5.26 23.76 1.74
C ILE A 226 -4.07 24.53 2.30
N GLY A 227 -3.86 25.77 1.77
CA GLY A 227 -2.81 26.67 2.21
C GLY A 227 -1.53 25.91 2.55
N SER A 228 -0.59 25.85 1.64
CA SER A 228 0.79 25.50 1.94
C SER A 228 1.14 26.17 3.26
N PRO A 229 1.84 25.54 4.20
CA PRO A 229 2.48 26.28 5.28
C PRO A 229 3.29 27.35 4.55
N GLY A 230 2.78 28.58 4.59
CA GLY A 230 2.95 29.64 3.63
C GLY A 230 4.36 29.65 3.08
N CYS A 231 4.48 29.84 1.78
CA CYS A 231 5.73 30.32 1.22
C CYS A 231 6.26 31.36 2.21
N SER A 232 7.29 31.03 2.98
CA SER A 232 7.82 31.92 4.04
C SER A 232 8.47 33.16 3.43
N MET A 233 8.37 33.29 2.10
CA MET A 233 8.90 34.37 1.33
C MET A 233 7.90 35.55 1.26
N PRO A 234 8.43 36.78 1.22
CA PRO A 234 7.59 37.95 1.07
C PRO A 234 6.69 37.86 -0.16
N ALA A 235 5.39 38.13 0.00
CA ALA A 235 4.41 38.11 -1.09
C ALA A 235 4.84 39.00 -2.30
N PRO A 236 5.44 40.19 -2.12
CA PRO A 236 5.96 40.98 -3.20
C PRO A 236 7.04 40.28 -4.02
N PHE A 237 7.93 39.46 -3.38
CA PHE A 237 8.96 38.69 -4.08
C PHE A 237 8.33 37.64 -4.99
N VAL A 238 7.36 36.86 -4.43
CA VAL A 238 6.67 35.81 -5.17
C VAL A 238 5.93 36.35 -6.39
N GLN A 239 5.25 37.46 -6.22
CA GLN A 239 4.52 38.15 -7.33
C GLN A 239 5.49 38.72 -8.38
N ARG A 240 6.51 39.43 -7.96
CA ARG A 240 7.45 40.09 -8.88
C ARG A 240 8.21 39.12 -9.79
N TYR A 241 8.61 37.96 -9.25
CA TYR A 241 9.38 36.98 -9.99
C TYR A 241 8.55 35.79 -10.48
N SER A 242 7.22 35.84 -10.31
CA SER A 242 6.29 34.77 -10.70
C SER A 242 6.78 33.39 -10.22
N ILE A 243 7.15 33.34 -8.93
CA ILE A 243 7.64 32.12 -8.29
C ILE A 243 6.47 31.14 -8.12
N SER A 244 6.59 29.97 -8.72
CA SER A 244 5.58 28.91 -8.57
C SER A 244 5.62 28.30 -7.16
N PRO A 245 4.53 27.66 -6.69
CA PRO A 245 4.50 26.97 -5.40
C PRO A 245 5.66 25.97 -5.24
N ARG A 246 6.00 25.24 -6.28
CA ARG A 246 7.11 24.26 -6.28
C ARG A 246 8.49 24.93 -6.17
N GLU A 247 8.68 26.05 -6.85
CA GLU A 247 9.91 26.84 -6.73
C GLU A 247 10.04 27.46 -5.33
N CYS A 248 8.92 27.89 -4.74
CA CYS A 248 8.89 28.39 -3.37
C CYS A 248 9.34 27.33 -2.36
N GLU A 249 8.85 26.11 -2.49
CA GLU A 249 9.23 24.97 -1.66
C GLU A 249 10.74 24.67 -1.77
N ILE A 250 11.26 24.64 -2.99
CA ILE A 250 12.69 24.45 -3.26
C ILE A 250 13.52 25.56 -2.62
N ILE A 251 13.13 26.82 -2.78
CA ILE A 251 13.86 27.98 -2.21
C ILE A 251 13.85 27.89 -0.67
N THR A 252 12.72 27.59 -0.05
CA THR A 252 12.61 27.44 1.41
C THR A 252 13.54 26.35 1.95
N MET A 253 13.63 25.23 1.25
CA MET A 253 14.57 24.17 1.62
C MET A 253 16.03 24.56 1.36
N MET A 254 16.30 25.31 0.28
CA MET A 254 17.62 25.87 0.03
C MET A 254 18.04 26.82 1.17
N GLU A 255 17.18 27.67 1.65
CA GLU A 255 17.45 28.55 2.81
C GLU A 255 17.83 27.75 4.06
N ARG A 256 17.17 26.62 4.29
CA ARG A 256 17.47 25.67 5.40
C ARG A 256 18.77 24.89 5.21
N GLY A 257 19.50 25.12 4.12
CA GLY A 257 20.81 24.49 3.89
C GLY A 257 20.78 23.15 3.15
N TYR A 258 19.66 22.73 2.60
CA TYR A 258 19.57 21.47 1.85
C TYR A 258 20.46 21.53 0.60
N SER A 259 21.18 20.44 0.33
CA SER A 259 21.88 20.20 -0.94
C SER A 259 20.91 19.72 -2.02
N ASN A 260 21.31 19.81 -3.31
CA ASN A 260 20.47 19.32 -4.41
C ASN A 260 20.11 17.82 -4.28
N SER A 261 20.97 17.01 -3.69
CA SER A 261 20.67 15.60 -3.40
C SER A 261 19.59 15.49 -2.33
N LYS A 262 19.74 16.18 -1.19
CA LYS A 262 18.74 16.20 -0.12
C LYS A 262 17.40 16.78 -0.59
N LEU A 263 17.41 17.77 -1.49
CA LEU A 263 16.21 18.30 -2.13
C LEU A 263 15.52 17.23 -2.99
N ALA A 264 16.30 16.49 -3.78
CA ALA A 264 15.78 15.42 -4.63
C ALA A 264 15.10 14.34 -3.80
N ASP A 265 15.73 13.91 -2.70
CA ASP A 265 15.20 12.92 -1.78
C ASP A 265 13.93 13.42 -1.07
N ALA A 266 13.96 14.66 -0.55
CA ALA A 266 12.84 15.28 0.18
C ALA A 266 11.62 15.55 -0.72
N LEU A 267 11.86 15.86 -1.98
CA LEU A 267 10.83 16.22 -2.96
C LEU A 267 10.40 15.06 -3.86
N PHE A 268 10.99 13.87 -3.65
CA PHE A 268 10.73 12.65 -4.43
C PHE A 268 10.91 12.84 -5.95
N ILE A 269 11.93 13.61 -6.34
CA ILE A 269 12.29 13.88 -7.75
C ILE A 269 13.77 13.60 -7.99
N SER A 270 14.16 13.49 -9.27
CA SER A 270 15.57 13.28 -9.60
C SER A 270 16.42 14.52 -9.27
N THR A 271 17.69 14.33 -8.93
CA THR A 271 18.65 15.43 -8.74
C THR A 271 18.77 16.30 -10.00
N ARG A 272 18.56 15.72 -11.18
CA ARG A 272 18.51 16.45 -12.46
C ARG A 272 17.30 17.39 -12.50
N THR A 273 16.14 16.94 -12.05
CA THR A 273 14.92 17.75 -11.97
C THR A 273 15.09 18.90 -10.99
N VAL A 274 15.72 18.66 -9.83
CA VAL A 274 16.07 19.73 -8.86
C VAL A 274 16.97 20.77 -9.51
N LYS A 275 18.04 20.34 -10.20
CA LYS A 275 18.94 21.28 -10.91
C LYS A 275 18.20 22.13 -11.94
N ASN A 276 17.23 21.56 -12.66
CA ASN A 276 16.40 22.30 -13.61
C ASN A 276 15.53 23.34 -12.90
N HIS A 277 14.89 23.00 -11.79
CA HIS A 277 14.12 23.97 -11.00
C HIS A 277 15.01 25.10 -10.47
N VAL A 278 16.16 24.77 -9.89
CA VAL A 278 17.12 25.76 -9.39
C VAL A 278 17.61 26.69 -10.52
N TYR A 279 17.87 26.13 -11.71
CA TYR A 279 18.22 26.92 -12.89
C TYR A 279 17.09 27.88 -13.26
N HIS A 280 15.85 27.44 -13.33
CA HIS A 280 14.69 28.29 -13.63
C HIS A 280 14.47 29.39 -12.58
N ILE A 281 14.67 29.08 -11.29
CA ILE A 281 14.61 30.04 -10.20
C ILE A 281 15.65 31.14 -10.42
N TYR A 282 16.91 30.77 -10.73
CA TYR A 282 17.97 31.75 -10.99
C TYR A 282 17.68 32.59 -12.22
N GLN A 283 17.14 32.02 -13.28
CA GLN A 283 16.73 32.75 -14.49
C GLN A 283 15.61 33.76 -14.17
N LYS A 284 14.58 33.36 -13.43
CA LYS A 284 13.47 34.26 -13.06
C LYS A 284 13.92 35.42 -12.16
N THR A 285 14.83 35.14 -11.24
CA THR A 285 15.29 36.13 -10.24
C THR A 285 16.51 36.94 -10.69
N GLY A 286 17.16 36.55 -11.79
CA GLY A 286 18.36 37.21 -12.31
C GLY A 286 19.61 36.98 -11.46
N VAL A 287 19.60 36.01 -10.53
CA VAL A 287 20.74 35.69 -9.65
C VAL A 287 21.56 34.53 -10.21
N ARG A 288 22.82 34.43 -9.78
CA ARG A 288 23.76 33.41 -10.27
C ARG A 288 24.07 32.30 -9.25
N ASN A 289 23.72 32.50 -8.01
CA ASN A 289 24.00 31.51 -6.95
C ASN A 289 23.04 31.65 -5.78
N LYS A 290 23.10 30.65 -4.89
CA LYS A 290 22.26 30.54 -3.71
C LYS A 290 22.36 31.72 -2.75
N VAL A 291 23.57 32.26 -2.57
CA VAL A 291 23.81 33.38 -1.62
C VAL A 291 23.11 34.63 -2.14
N GLN A 292 23.24 34.90 -3.44
CA GLN A 292 22.56 36.04 -4.08
C GLN A 292 21.03 35.90 -3.98
N LEU A 293 20.50 34.69 -4.18
CA LEU A 293 19.07 34.42 -4.04
C LEU A 293 18.55 34.74 -2.63
N ILE A 294 19.26 34.25 -1.60
CA ILE A 294 18.88 34.49 -0.21
C ILE A 294 18.94 35.97 0.14
N ASN A 295 19.98 36.66 -0.30
CA ASN A 295 20.10 38.10 -0.07
C ASN A 295 19.01 38.92 -0.78
N LEU A 296 18.66 38.52 -2.01
CA LEU A 296 17.57 39.12 -2.74
C LEU A 296 16.22 38.94 -2.04
N ILE A 297 15.93 37.75 -1.51
CA ILE A 297 14.69 37.48 -0.75
C ILE A 297 14.63 38.35 0.51
N ARG A 298 15.74 38.46 1.24
CA ARG A 298 15.82 39.29 2.46
C ARG A 298 15.57 40.77 2.17
N SER A 299 15.98 41.30 0.99
CA SER A 299 15.73 42.69 0.63
C SER A 299 14.24 43.01 0.39
N PHE A 300 13.39 42.01 0.22
CA PHE A 300 11.93 42.17 0.10
C PHE A 300 11.20 42.02 1.45
N GLY A 301 11.88 41.58 2.49
CA GLY A 301 11.31 41.40 3.84
C GLY A 301 11.60 42.58 4.79
N GLN A 302 12.32 43.60 4.28
CA GLN A 302 12.51 44.87 4.98
C GLN A 302 11.51 45.89 4.41
#